data_bfd7f9d658285b87d7a056b127a3b045
#
_entry.id   bfd7f9d658285b87d7a056b127a3b045
#
_cell.length_a   1.000
_cell.length_b   1.000
_cell.length_c   1.000
_cell.angle_alpha   90.00
_cell.angle_beta   90.00
_cell.angle_gamma   90.00
#
_symmetry.space_group_name_H-M   'P 1'
#
loop_
_entity.id
_entity.type
_entity.pdbx_description
1 polymer ?
#
loop_
_entity_poly.entity_id
_entity_poly.type
_entity_poly.pdbx_seq_one_letter_code
_entity_poly.pdbx_strand_id
1 'polypeptide(L)'
;KGNKIFGRGATDDKGELITRIKAVEACLKTTGDVPCNIKFVIEGEEETGSAHIENYLKKYRKKFSCDGVIWEFGYVDAKNRPIIGLGMKGLLFVELSTKESIIDAHSSLAVLIKNPAWRLIDAVKTLRDSHGKILIKDWYKEVKLFSKKDLELIRKEPFDENVFKKEFGIKSFVGNKKGMSAKKALAGGATCNIAGFVSGYTGDGAKTVLPGNALVKIDFRLVPKMDPKKQVMRLKKHLKSKGFTDVKIKVFHGEAAARTSSSHPFVTQVKEAADKSFG
;
A
#
# COMPACT_ATOMS: atom_id res chain seq x y z
N LYS A 1 2.59 30.48 5.38
CA LYS A 1 1.58 31.37 5.95
C LYS A 1 1.56 31.14 7.44
N GLY A 2 1.88 32.16 8.24
CA GLY A 2 2.25 32.00 9.65
C GLY A 2 3.54 31.16 9.77
N ASN A 3 3.63 30.31 10.80
CA ASN A 3 4.79 29.42 11.02
C ASN A 3 4.68 28.07 10.26
N LYS A 4 3.88 28.00 9.20
CA LYS A 4 3.66 26.80 8.41
C LYS A 4 4.24 26.94 7.02
N ILE A 5 4.95 25.89 6.56
CA ILE A 5 5.48 25.76 5.21
C ILE A 5 4.49 24.93 4.40
N PHE A 6 4.11 25.42 3.21
CA PHE A 6 3.23 24.75 2.29
C PHE A 6 3.95 24.58 0.95
N GLY A 7 3.96 23.36 0.43
CA GLY A 7 4.55 23.05 -0.87
C GLY A 7 4.72 21.54 -1.07
N ARG A 8 4.89 21.13 -2.32
CA ARG A 8 5.21 19.73 -2.66
C ARG A 8 6.58 19.38 -2.03
N GLY A 9 6.62 18.23 -1.32
CA GLY A 9 7.81 17.78 -0.61
C GLY A 9 8.08 18.47 0.73
N ALA A 10 7.20 19.38 1.21
CA ALA A 10 7.40 20.04 2.52
C ALA A 10 7.37 19.02 3.66
N THR A 11 6.51 18.03 3.59
CA THR A 11 6.45 16.91 4.54
C THR A 11 7.05 15.66 3.92
N ASP A 12 6.65 15.32 2.70
CA ASP A 12 7.03 14.14 1.97
C ASP A 12 7.90 14.53 0.76
N ASP A 13 9.25 14.40 0.85
CA ASP A 13 10.07 14.03 2.03
C ASP A 13 11.22 15.02 2.27
N LYS A 14 11.28 16.17 1.55
CA LYS A 14 12.38 17.15 1.66
C LYS A 14 12.53 17.72 3.07
N GLY A 15 11.43 17.91 3.79
CA GLY A 15 11.45 18.37 5.16
C GLY A 15 12.16 17.40 6.09
N GLU A 16 11.81 16.12 5.99
CA GLU A 16 12.42 15.08 6.82
C GLU A 16 13.88 14.81 6.44
N LEU A 17 14.22 14.85 5.15
CA LEU A 17 15.60 14.77 4.71
C LEU A 17 16.46 15.85 5.33
N ILE A 18 16.00 17.10 5.32
CA ILE A 18 16.74 18.22 5.94
C ILE A 18 16.87 18.05 7.44
N THR A 19 15.84 17.55 8.14
CA THR A 19 15.96 17.32 9.60
C THR A 19 17.03 16.26 9.91
N ARG A 20 17.16 15.21 9.12
CA ARG A 20 18.21 14.19 9.27
C ARG A 20 19.61 14.75 9.02
N ILE A 21 19.78 15.57 7.98
CA ILE A 21 21.05 16.25 7.71
C ILE A 21 21.39 17.20 8.87
N LYS A 22 20.43 17.96 9.36
CA LYS A 22 20.63 18.87 10.50
C LYS A 22 20.94 18.16 11.82
N ALA A 23 20.42 16.97 12.03
CA ALA A 23 20.80 16.14 13.19
C ALA A 23 22.28 15.75 13.15
N VAL A 24 22.80 15.35 12.00
CA VAL A 24 24.24 15.06 11.82
C VAL A 24 25.08 16.32 12.00
N GLU A 25 24.66 17.45 11.39
CA GLU A 25 25.36 18.74 11.55
C GLU A 25 25.41 19.19 13.02
N ALA A 26 24.32 19.03 13.75
CA ALA A 26 24.27 19.36 15.18
C ALA A 26 25.24 18.48 15.99
N CYS A 27 25.28 17.19 15.71
CA CYS A 27 26.21 16.27 16.36
C CYS A 27 27.67 16.69 16.12
N LEU A 28 28.04 16.94 14.88
CA LEU A 28 29.39 17.41 14.52
C LEU A 28 29.76 18.73 15.20
N LYS A 29 28.82 19.70 15.32
CA LYS A 29 29.05 20.98 15.95
C LYS A 29 29.19 20.91 17.47
N THR A 30 28.50 19.94 18.11
CA THR A 30 28.48 19.84 19.57
C THR A 30 29.55 18.92 20.14
N THR A 31 29.82 17.79 19.44
CA THR A 31 30.76 16.76 19.91
C THR A 31 32.04 16.65 19.07
N GLY A 32 32.10 17.34 17.94
CA GLY A 32 33.21 17.26 17.00
C GLY A 32 33.23 15.98 16.14
N ASP A 33 32.38 15.00 16.41
CA ASP A 33 32.35 13.73 15.72
C ASP A 33 30.92 13.13 15.66
N VAL A 34 30.75 12.10 14.83
CA VAL A 34 29.52 11.33 14.74
C VAL A 34 29.83 9.89 15.20
N PRO A 35 29.11 9.35 16.20
CA PRO A 35 29.48 8.09 16.86
C PRO A 35 29.27 6.83 15.99
N CYS A 36 28.93 6.97 14.71
CA CYS A 36 28.71 5.88 13.76
C CYS A 36 28.91 6.34 12.32
N ASN A 37 29.11 5.38 11.42
CA ASN A 37 29.15 5.66 9.99
C ASN A 37 27.74 5.92 9.46
N ILE A 38 27.52 7.05 8.79
CA ILE A 38 26.24 7.45 8.22
C ILE A 38 26.34 7.47 6.69
N LYS A 39 25.33 6.91 6.04
CA LYS A 39 25.15 6.94 4.59
C LYS A 39 23.79 7.53 4.27
N PHE A 40 23.78 8.61 3.54
CA PHE A 40 22.53 9.15 2.95
C PHE A 40 22.31 8.51 1.59
N VAL A 41 21.12 7.96 1.39
CA VAL A 41 20.65 7.44 0.10
C VAL A 41 19.45 8.27 -0.29
N ILE A 42 19.62 9.07 -1.33
CA ILE A 42 18.62 10.05 -1.77
C ILE A 42 18.28 9.75 -3.21
N GLU A 43 17.00 9.58 -3.51
CA GLU A 43 16.49 9.42 -4.87
C GLU A 43 15.44 10.46 -5.22
N GLY A 44 15.22 10.68 -6.51
CA GLY A 44 14.21 11.63 -7.02
C GLY A 44 13.06 10.96 -7.75
N GLU A 45 12.93 9.63 -7.70
CA GLU A 45 11.94 8.86 -8.45
C GLU A 45 10.91 8.15 -7.58
N GLU A 46 10.91 8.39 -6.25
CA GLU A 46 10.01 7.68 -5.32
C GLU A 46 8.55 7.83 -5.74
N GLU A 47 8.10 9.05 -6.00
CA GLU A 47 6.72 9.38 -6.40
C GLU A 47 6.30 8.78 -7.76
N THR A 48 7.25 8.29 -8.53
CA THR A 48 7.01 7.60 -9.81
C THR A 48 7.26 6.09 -9.74
N GLY A 49 7.52 5.56 -8.52
CA GLY A 49 7.68 4.13 -8.24
C GLY A 49 9.11 3.63 -8.28
N SER A 50 10.12 4.49 -8.06
CA SER A 50 11.54 4.13 -7.88
C SER A 50 12.09 3.16 -8.93
N ALA A 51 11.82 3.40 -10.20
CA ALA A 51 12.07 2.45 -11.29
C ALA A 51 13.52 1.94 -11.38
N HIS A 52 14.48 2.74 -10.92
CA HIS A 52 15.91 2.46 -11.08
C HIS A 52 16.63 2.08 -9.78
N ILE A 53 16.06 2.34 -8.60
CA ILE A 53 16.76 2.13 -7.31
C ILE A 53 17.20 0.68 -7.12
N GLU A 54 16.41 -0.30 -7.54
CA GLU A 54 16.75 -1.71 -7.41
C GLU A 54 18.06 -2.06 -8.16
N ASN A 55 18.26 -1.46 -9.34
CA ASN A 55 19.47 -1.64 -10.13
C ASN A 55 20.71 -1.05 -9.44
N TYR A 56 20.55 0.13 -8.80
CA TYR A 56 21.62 0.72 -7.99
C TYR A 56 21.97 -0.14 -6.78
N LEU A 57 20.96 -0.62 -6.05
CA LEU A 57 21.15 -1.50 -4.89
C LEU A 57 21.89 -2.78 -5.27
N LYS A 58 21.55 -3.39 -6.39
CA LYS A 58 22.25 -4.59 -6.91
C LYS A 58 23.70 -4.29 -7.29
N LYS A 59 23.91 -3.21 -8.07
CA LYS A 59 25.22 -2.82 -8.61
C LYS A 59 26.20 -2.40 -7.50
N TYR A 60 25.71 -1.68 -6.49
CA TYR A 60 26.54 -1.10 -5.44
C TYR A 60 26.31 -1.73 -4.07
N ARG A 61 25.91 -3.01 -4.03
CA ARG A 61 25.52 -3.73 -2.81
C ARG A 61 26.46 -3.49 -1.61
N LYS A 62 27.78 -3.49 -1.83
CA LYS A 62 28.78 -3.25 -0.77
C LYS A 62 28.67 -1.83 -0.19
N LYS A 63 28.36 -0.81 -1.01
CA LYS A 63 28.19 0.56 -0.54
C LYS A 63 26.92 0.73 0.31
N PHE A 64 25.88 -0.08 0.06
CA PHE A 64 24.61 -0.05 0.79
C PHE A 64 24.59 -0.98 2.03
N SER A 65 25.70 -1.71 2.31
CA SER A 65 25.78 -2.51 3.53
C SER A 65 25.73 -1.61 4.77
N CYS A 66 24.89 -1.97 5.73
CA CYS A 66 24.66 -1.22 6.98
C CYS A 66 24.05 -2.14 8.03
N ASP A 67 24.10 -1.72 9.29
CA ASP A 67 23.51 -2.43 10.43
C ASP A 67 22.01 -2.13 10.58
N GLY A 68 21.57 -0.97 10.10
CA GLY A 68 20.17 -0.55 10.12
C GLY A 68 19.88 0.55 9.13
N VAL A 69 18.61 0.74 8.81
CA VAL A 69 18.10 1.79 7.93
C VAL A 69 17.01 2.55 8.66
N ILE A 70 17.14 3.88 8.70
CA ILE A 70 16.03 4.77 9.05
C ILE A 70 15.45 5.23 7.71
N TRP A 71 14.22 4.77 7.44
CA TRP A 71 13.52 5.10 6.21
C TRP A 71 12.88 6.49 6.31
N GLU A 72 12.40 6.99 5.21
CA GLU A 72 11.55 8.18 5.19
C GLU A 72 10.34 8.00 6.14
N PHE A 73 9.70 9.07 6.50
CA PHE A 73 8.61 9.20 7.45
C PHE A 73 8.99 9.11 8.93
N GLY A 74 8.45 10.06 9.66
CA GLY A 74 8.38 10.10 11.11
C GLY A 74 6.95 10.49 11.50
N TYR A 75 6.22 9.59 12.14
CA TYR A 75 4.87 9.88 12.61
C TYR A 75 4.86 10.12 14.10
N VAL A 76 3.94 10.96 14.53
CA VAL A 76 3.54 11.11 15.93
C VAL A 76 2.06 10.77 16.06
N ASP A 77 1.67 10.24 17.21
CA ASP A 77 0.25 10.03 17.50
C ASP A 77 -0.43 11.34 17.98
N ALA A 78 -1.73 11.27 18.27
CA ALA A 78 -2.50 12.41 18.76
C ALA A 78 -2.00 13.01 20.08
N LYS A 79 -1.08 12.35 20.78
CA LYS A 79 -0.41 12.81 22.01
C LYS A 79 1.04 13.24 21.77
N ASN A 80 1.43 13.46 20.51
CA ASN A 80 2.79 13.77 20.09
C ASN A 80 3.85 12.71 20.45
N ARG A 81 3.46 11.44 20.62
CA ARG A 81 4.40 10.35 20.86
C ARG A 81 4.92 9.80 19.53
N PRO A 82 6.24 9.60 19.37
CA PRO A 82 6.79 9.08 18.12
C PRO A 82 6.33 7.65 17.87
N ILE A 83 6.08 7.34 16.60
CA ILE A 83 5.70 6.01 16.12
C ILE A 83 6.86 5.42 15.36
N ILE A 84 7.31 4.23 15.75
CA ILE A 84 8.33 3.48 15.04
C ILE A 84 7.64 2.48 14.11
N GLY A 85 7.67 2.73 12.81
CA GLY A 85 7.19 1.81 11.78
C GLY A 85 8.16 0.66 11.58
N LEU A 86 7.71 -0.58 11.76
CA LEU A 86 8.54 -1.77 11.61
C LEU A 86 8.41 -2.45 10.24
N GLY A 87 7.70 -1.84 9.31
CA GLY A 87 7.53 -2.38 7.98
C GLY A 87 6.47 -1.68 7.16
N MET A 88 6.44 -2.02 5.90
CA MET A 88 5.51 -1.47 4.92
C MET A 88 4.77 -2.60 4.20
N LYS A 89 3.51 -2.36 3.88
CA LYS A 89 2.75 -3.27 3.02
C LYS A 89 3.28 -3.14 1.59
N GLY A 90 3.42 -4.29 0.92
CA GLY A 90 3.71 -4.30 -0.50
C GLY A 90 2.49 -3.86 -1.33
N LEU A 91 2.72 -3.70 -2.61
CA LEU A 91 1.72 -3.28 -3.58
C LEU A 91 1.73 -4.21 -4.79
N LEU A 92 0.57 -4.59 -5.26
CA LEU A 92 0.37 -5.12 -6.61
C LEU A 92 -0.72 -4.31 -7.26
N PHE A 93 -0.38 -3.56 -8.32
CA PHE A 93 -1.32 -2.74 -9.08
C PHE A 93 -1.56 -3.37 -10.45
N VAL A 94 -2.82 -3.69 -10.74
CA VAL A 94 -3.23 -4.32 -11.99
C VAL A 94 -4.39 -3.60 -12.64
N GLU A 95 -4.50 -3.76 -13.95
CA GLU A 95 -5.68 -3.43 -14.72
C GLU A 95 -6.26 -4.72 -15.29
N LEU A 96 -7.56 -4.89 -15.10
CA LEU A 96 -8.33 -5.92 -15.79
C LEU A 96 -9.15 -5.24 -16.87
N SER A 97 -9.14 -5.79 -18.08
CA SER A 97 -9.92 -5.24 -19.19
C SER A 97 -10.57 -6.34 -20.02
N THR A 98 -11.70 -5.98 -20.61
CA THR A 98 -12.42 -6.83 -21.56
C THR A 98 -12.92 -6.00 -22.73
N LYS A 99 -13.03 -6.65 -23.88
CA LYS A 99 -13.49 -6.04 -25.11
C LYS A 99 -14.44 -7.01 -25.80
N GLU A 100 -15.67 -6.56 -26.09
CA GLU A 100 -16.72 -7.36 -26.72
C GLU A 100 -17.00 -6.93 -28.17
N SER A 101 -16.77 -5.64 -28.49
CA SER A 101 -16.93 -5.12 -29.83
C SER A 101 -15.83 -4.14 -30.21
N ILE A 102 -15.69 -3.83 -31.48
CA ILE A 102 -14.71 -2.87 -31.99
C ILE A 102 -15.20 -1.42 -31.92
N ILE A 103 -16.51 -1.23 -31.82
CA ILE A 103 -17.18 0.06 -31.72
C ILE A 103 -18.23 0.03 -30.61
N ASP A 104 -18.59 1.19 -30.12
CA ASP A 104 -19.79 1.34 -29.30
C ASP A 104 -21.03 1.13 -30.14
N ALA A 105 -22.08 0.56 -29.54
CA ALA A 105 -23.33 0.27 -30.20
C ALA A 105 -24.50 0.97 -29.51
N HIS A 106 -25.65 1.00 -30.16
CA HIS A 106 -26.88 1.45 -29.53
C HIS A 106 -27.33 0.45 -28.46
N SER A 107 -27.77 0.93 -27.28
CA SER A 107 -28.11 0.08 -26.14
C SER A 107 -29.23 -0.93 -26.38
N SER A 108 -30.11 -0.70 -27.39
CA SER A 108 -31.14 -1.67 -27.79
C SER A 108 -30.54 -3.01 -28.29
N LEU A 109 -29.29 -3.00 -28.73
CA LEU A 109 -28.58 -4.21 -29.18
C LEU A 109 -28.04 -5.05 -28.02
N ALA A 110 -28.18 -4.60 -26.75
CA ALA A 110 -27.73 -5.35 -25.59
C ALA A 110 -28.44 -6.71 -25.40
N VAL A 111 -29.51 -6.98 -26.14
CA VAL A 111 -30.17 -8.29 -26.24
C VAL A 111 -29.34 -9.31 -27.03
N LEU A 112 -28.41 -8.84 -27.89
CA LEU A 112 -27.58 -9.67 -28.77
C LEU A 112 -26.08 -9.52 -28.47
N ILE A 113 -25.66 -8.30 -28.15
CA ILE A 113 -24.24 -7.97 -27.88
C ILE A 113 -24.02 -7.95 -26.40
N LYS A 114 -23.02 -8.70 -25.93
CA LYS A 114 -22.65 -8.67 -24.51
C LYS A 114 -22.07 -7.31 -24.11
N ASN A 115 -22.48 -6.83 -22.95
CA ASN A 115 -21.90 -5.61 -22.39
C ASN A 115 -20.62 -5.94 -21.61
N PRO A 116 -19.44 -5.41 -21.99
CA PRO A 116 -18.19 -5.70 -21.33
C PRO A 116 -18.15 -5.22 -19.87
N ALA A 117 -18.93 -4.20 -19.51
CA ALA A 117 -19.01 -3.75 -18.13
C ALA A 117 -19.60 -4.82 -17.20
N TRP A 118 -20.71 -5.47 -17.61
CA TRP A 118 -21.27 -6.60 -16.87
C TRP A 118 -20.28 -7.76 -16.74
N ARG A 119 -19.60 -8.11 -17.84
CA ARG A 119 -18.58 -9.14 -17.85
C ARG A 119 -17.46 -8.86 -16.84
N LEU A 120 -17.02 -7.60 -16.76
CA LEU A 120 -15.97 -7.18 -15.86
C LEU A 120 -16.44 -7.11 -14.39
N ILE A 121 -17.69 -6.65 -14.16
CA ILE A 121 -18.32 -6.65 -12.83
C ILE A 121 -18.39 -8.07 -12.28
N ASP A 122 -18.83 -9.03 -13.09
CA ASP A 122 -18.93 -10.44 -12.68
C ASP A 122 -17.55 -11.02 -12.35
N ALA A 123 -16.52 -10.71 -13.15
CA ALA A 123 -15.15 -11.12 -12.88
C ALA A 123 -14.64 -10.53 -11.53
N VAL A 124 -14.81 -9.23 -11.32
CA VAL A 124 -14.36 -8.52 -10.11
C VAL A 124 -15.09 -9.01 -8.85
N LYS A 125 -16.39 -9.30 -8.97
CA LYS A 125 -17.19 -9.84 -7.85
C LYS A 125 -16.65 -11.16 -7.31
N THR A 126 -15.92 -11.93 -8.12
CA THR A 126 -15.30 -13.19 -7.66
C THR A 126 -14.04 -13.00 -6.83
N LEU A 127 -13.43 -11.81 -6.85
CA LEU A 127 -12.13 -11.57 -6.22
C LEU A 127 -12.21 -11.38 -4.70
N ARG A 128 -13.36 -10.88 -4.19
CA ARG A 128 -13.53 -10.48 -2.79
C ARG A 128 -14.99 -10.67 -2.34
N ASP A 129 -15.19 -11.04 -1.07
CA ASP A 129 -16.51 -11.04 -0.46
C ASP A 129 -16.91 -9.66 0.09
N SER A 130 -18.15 -9.56 0.58
CA SER A 130 -18.70 -8.34 1.19
C SER A 130 -17.99 -7.92 2.50
N HIS A 131 -17.29 -8.85 3.16
CA HIS A 131 -16.52 -8.58 4.37
C HIS A 131 -15.06 -8.17 4.09
N GLY A 132 -14.68 -8.08 2.82
CA GLY A 132 -13.35 -7.66 2.41
C GLY A 132 -12.31 -8.78 2.32
N LYS A 133 -12.71 -10.05 2.50
CA LYS A 133 -11.81 -11.21 2.36
C LYS A 133 -11.58 -11.47 0.87
N ILE A 134 -10.32 -11.62 0.48
CA ILE A 134 -9.94 -11.97 -0.89
C ILE A 134 -10.22 -13.45 -1.10
N LEU A 135 -10.97 -13.77 -2.16
CA LEU A 135 -11.46 -15.12 -2.49
C LEU A 135 -10.57 -15.85 -3.51
N ILE A 136 -9.50 -15.23 -3.97
CA ILE A 136 -8.54 -15.84 -4.88
C ILE A 136 -7.90 -17.04 -4.18
N LYS A 137 -7.94 -18.22 -4.81
CA LYS A 137 -7.40 -19.46 -4.26
C LYS A 137 -5.91 -19.29 -3.91
N ASP A 138 -5.52 -19.78 -2.74
CA ASP A 138 -4.15 -19.73 -2.20
C ASP A 138 -3.59 -18.32 -1.97
N TRP A 139 -4.42 -17.26 -2.01
CA TRP A 139 -3.97 -15.87 -1.84
C TRP A 139 -3.16 -15.67 -0.56
N TYR A 140 -3.54 -16.32 0.52
CA TYR A 140 -2.93 -16.20 1.86
C TYR A 140 -1.98 -17.34 2.23
N LYS A 141 -1.62 -18.23 1.29
CA LYS A 141 -0.90 -19.48 1.57
C LYS A 141 0.40 -19.30 2.35
N GLU A 142 1.17 -18.27 2.01
CA GLU A 142 2.46 -17.99 2.64
C GLU A 142 2.37 -17.00 3.82
N VAL A 143 1.19 -16.46 4.09
CA VAL A 143 1.02 -15.45 5.15
C VAL A 143 1.18 -16.10 6.51
N LYS A 144 2.11 -15.57 7.31
CA LYS A 144 2.28 -15.97 8.70
C LYS A 144 1.39 -15.11 9.58
N LEU A 145 0.73 -15.73 10.53
CA LEU A 145 -0.02 -15.03 11.57
C LEU A 145 0.93 -14.18 12.43
N PHE A 146 0.38 -13.17 13.09
CA PHE A 146 1.11 -12.38 14.07
C PHE A 146 1.64 -13.26 15.22
N SER A 147 2.88 -13.02 15.63
CA SER A 147 3.45 -13.60 16.84
C SER A 147 2.74 -13.06 18.09
N LYS A 148 2.92 -13.72 19.24
CA LYS A 148 2.40 -13.20 20.54
C LYS A 148 2.89 -11.77 20.80
N LYS A 149 4.19 -11.50 20.57
CA LYS A 149 4.79 -10.17 20.73
C LYS A 149 4.17 -9.14 19.80
N ASP A 150 3.90 -9.49 18.53
CA ASP A 150 3.23 -8.58 17.59
C ASP A 150 1.81 -8.24 18.07
N LEU A 151 1.08 -9.22 18.55
CA LEU A 151 -0.28 -9.01 19.05
C LEU A 151 -0.30 -8.11 20.30
N GLU A 152 0.71 -8.19 21.14
CA GLU A 152 0.88 -7.29 22.29
C GLU A 152 1.15 -5.85 21.84
N LEU A 153 2.04 -5.67 20.86
CA LEU A 153 2.33 -4.35 20.28
C LEU A 153 1.08 -3.75 19.61
N ILE A 154 0.40 -4.51 18.76
CA ILE A 154 -0.87 -4.09 18.13
C ILE A 154 -1.94 -3.74 19.17
N ARG A 155 -1.99 -4.46 20.31
CA ARG A 155 -2.92 -4.14 21.39
C ARG A 155 -2.61 -2.80 22.04
N LYS A 156 -1.32 -2.50 22.26
CA LYS A 156 -0.85 -1.27 22.88
C LYS A 156 -0.93 -0.05 21.96
N GLU A 157 -0.91 -0.26 20.64
CA GLU A 157 -1.02 0.83 19.67
C GLU A 157 -2.33 1.60 19.87
N PRO A 158 -2.29 2.93 20.05
CA PRO A 158 -3.49 3.73 20.20
C PRO A 158 -4.28 3.74 18.89
N PHE A 159 -5.57 3.47 18.99
CA PHE A 159 -6.49 3.53 17.87
C PHE A 159 -7.89 3.89 18.38
N ASP A 160 -8.29 5.13 18.14
CA ASP A 160 -9.64 5.61 18.45
C ASP A 160 -10.53 5.44 17.22
N GLU A 161 -11.44 4.46 17.29
CA GLU A 161 -12.37 4.16 16.19
C GLU A 161 -13.34 5.31 15.90
N ASN A 162 -13.73 6.09 16.91
CA ASN A 162 -14.70 7.18 16.73
C ASN A 162 -14.03 8.37 16.06
N VAL A 163 -12.80 8.70 16.48
CA VAL A 163 -11.99 9.73 15.82
C VAL A 163 -11.77 9.35 14.36
N PHE A 164 -11.30 8.12 14.09
CA PHE A 164 -11.08 7.63 12.73
C PHE A 164 -12.37 7.68 11.87
N LYS A 165 -13.49 7.20 12.40
CA LYS A 165 -14.77 7.23 11.68
C LYS A 165 -15.21 8.66 11.36
N LYS A 166 -15.02 9.59 12.29
CA LYS A 166 -15.36 11.00 12.12
C LYS A 166 -14.48 11.66 11.06
N GLU A 167 -13.18 11.40 11.08
CA GLU A 167 -12.22 11.94 10.12
C GLU A 167 -12.56 11.58 8.68
N PHE A 168 -12.91 10.31 8.43
CA PHE A 168 -13.28 9.81 7.10
C PHE A 168 -14.77 9.86 6.79
N GLY A 169 -15.62 10.36 7.69
CA GLY A 169 -17.07 10.42 7.50
C GLY A 169 -17.76 9.07 7.35
N ILE A 170 -17.19 7.99 7.89
CA ILE A 170 -17.72 6.62 7.76
C ILE A 170 -18.51 6.18 9.00
N LYS A 171 -19.53 5.34 8.78
CA LYS A 171 -20.37 4.80 9.85
C LYS A 171 -19.82 3.51 10.46
N SER A 172 -19.18 2.67 9.66
CA SER A 172 -18.65 1.36 10.07
C SER A 172 -17.43 0.97 9.25
N PHE A 173 -16.60 0.09 9.80
CA PHE A 173 -15.48 -0.51 9.09
C PHE A 173 -15.93 -1.70 8.23
N VAL A 174 -15.17 -1.99 7.18
CA VAL A 174 -15.41 -3.15 6.31
C VAL A 174 -15.49 -4.43 7.14
N GLY A 175 -16.56 -5.21 6.95
CA GLY A 175 -16.83 -6.44 7.70
C GLY A 175 -17.15 -6.19 9.17
N ASN A 176 -17.63 -5.00 9.54
CA ASN A 176 -18.01 -4.61 10.91
C ASN A 176 -16.91 -4.87 11.94
N LYS A 177 -15.65 -4.75 11.54
CA LYS A 177 -14.51 -4.94 12.44
C LYS A 177 -14.53 -3.90 13.57
N LYS A 178 -14.12 -4.34 14.77
CA LYS A 178 -14.03 -3.48 15.97
C LYS A 178 -12.83 -3.89 16.83
N GLY A 179 -12.34 -2.97 17.64
CA GLY A 179 -11.27 -3.22 18.61
C GLY A 179 -10.07 -3.92 18.00
N MET A 180 -9.66 -5.01 18.61
CA MET A 180 -8.49 -5.78 18.16
C MET A 180 -8.60 -6.32 16.73
N SER A 181 -9.81 -6.58 16.22
CA SER A 181 -9.99 -7.04 14.84
C SER A 181 -9.73 -5.93 13.83
N ALA A 182 -10.10 -4.69 14.14
CA ALA A 182 -9.79 -3.52 13.32
C ALA A 182 -8.29 -3.22 13.33
N LYS A 183 -7.65 -3.19 14.50
CA LYS A 183 -6.21 -3.02 14.65
C LYS A 183 -5.39 -4.06 13.87
N LYS A 184 -5.75 -5.34 13.98
CA LYS A 184 -5.10 -6.42 13.20
C LYS A 184 -5.26 -6.24 11.69
N ALA A 185 -6.44 -5.81 11.23
CA ALA A 185 -6.68 -5.57 9.81
C ALA A 185 -5.84 -4.38 9.31
N LEU A 186 -5.73 -3.33 10.10
CA LEU A 186 -4.90 -2.17 9.75
C LEU A 186 -3.42 -2.55 9.68
N ALA A 187 -2.91 -3.24 10.71
CA ALA A 187 -1.49 -3.60 10.82
C ALA A 187 -1.05 -4.65 9.77
N GLY A 188 -1.88 -5.63 9.45
CA GLY A 188 -1.44 -6.76 8.61
C GLY A 188 -2.51 -7.38 7.73
N GLY A 189 -3.59 -6.67 7.43
CA GLY A 189 -4.59 -7.11 6.46
C GLY A 189 -4.14 -6.83 5.02
N ALA A 190 -4.25 -7.84 4.15
CA ALA A 190 -4.16 -7.63 2.71
C ALA A 190 -5.46 -6.99 2.20
N THR A 191 -5.37 -6.17 1.15
CA THR A 191 -6.53 -5.52 0.55
C THR A 191 -6.71 -5.89 -0.91
N CYS A 192 -7.95 -5.79 -1.39
CA CYS A 192 -8.31 -5.78 -2.80
C CYS A 192 -9.21 -4.56 -2.99
N ASN A 193 -8.66 -3.51 -3.58
CA ASN A 193 -9.32 -2.22 -3.73
C ASN A 193 -9.51 -1.89 -5.21
N ILE A 194 -10.70 -1.41 -5.56
CA ILE A 194 -10.96 -0.87 -6.89
C ILE A 194 -10.54 0.61 -6.87
N ALA A 195 -9.47 0.92 -7.59
CA ALA A 195 -8.93 2.28 -7.71
C ALA A 195 -9.61 3.08 -8.83
N GLY A 196 -10.21 2.40 -9.79
CA GLY A 196 -10.95 3.03 -10.88
C GLY A 196 -11.72 2.00 -11.69
N PHE A 197 -12.88 2.40 -12.24
CA PHE A 197 -13.69 1.60 -13.15
C PHE A 197 -14.17 2.50 -14.28
N VAL A 198 -13.92 2.10 -15.52
CA VAL A 198 -14.27 2.89 -16.70
C VAL A 198 -14.98 2.02 -17.73
N SER A 199 -16.17 2.42 -18.14
CA SER A 199 -16.90 1.84 -19.25
C SER A 199 -18.07 2.73 -19.63
N GLY A 200 -18.36 2.83 -20.91
CA GLY A 200 -19.50 3.60 -21.43
C GLY A 200 -19.31 5.12 -21.31
N TYR A 201 -20.44 5.82 -21.32
CA TYR A 201 -20.47 7.28 -21.27
C TYR A 201 -20.56 7.78 -19.82
N THR A 202 -19.66 8.67 -19.46
CA THR A 202 -19.54 9.25 -18.11
C THR A 202 -19.57 10.78 -18.13
N GLY A 203 -19.90 11.41 -19.28
CA GLY A 203 -20.08 12.86 -19.38
C GLY A 203 -21.46 13.32 -18.92
N ASP A 204 -21.70 14.63 -19.02
CA ASP A 204 -22.96 15.21 -18.65
C ASP A 204 -24.11 14.75 -19.58
N GLY A 205 -25.31 14.61 -19.00
CA GLY A 205 -26.51 14.17 -19.71
C GLY A 205 -26.62 12.64 -19.87
N ALA A 206 -27.45 12.19 -20.81
CA ALA A 206 -27.74 10.80 -21.05
C ALA A 206 -27.34 10.35 -22.47
N LYS A 207 -26.70 9.16 -22.56
CA LYS A 207 -26.39 8.53 -23.84
C LYS A 207 -26.72 7.05 -23.78
N THR A 208 -27.62 6.61 -24.65
CA THR A 208 -28.05 5.20 -24.78
C THR A 208 -26.99 4.40 -25.54
N VAL A 209 -25.88 4.08 -24.87
CA VAL A 209 -24.72 3.41 -25.46
C VAL A 209 -24.49 2.05 -24.83
N LEU A 210 -24.14 1.08 -25.65
CA LEU A 210 -23.52 -0.17 -25.26
C LEU A 210 -22.03 -0.04 -25.56
N PRO A 211 -21.17 0.04 -24.55
CA PRO A 211 -19.72 0.24 -24.76
C PRO A 211 -19.06 -0.98 -25.40
N GLY A 212 -18.04 -0.75 -26.22
CA GLY A 212 -17.24 -1.84 -26.83
C GLY A 212 -16.23 -2.45 -25.87
N ASN A 213 -15.85 -1.75 -24.82
CA ASN A 213 -14.84 -2.19 -23.85
C ASN A 213 -15.15 -1.71 -22.43
N ALA A 214 -14.48 -2.35 -21.47
CA ALA A 214 -14.47 -1.94 -20.07
C ALA A 214 -13.10 -2.22 -19.45
N LEU A 215 -12.70 -1.40 -18.47
CA LEU A 215 -11.50 -1.62 -17.69
C LEU A 215 -11.73 -1.31 -16.19
N VAL A 216 -11.01 -2.01 -15.35
CA VAL A 216 -10.94 -1.75 -13.90
C VAL A 216 -9.49 -1.76 -13.44
N LYS A 217 -9.11 -0.78 -12.67
CA LYS A 217 -7.83 -0.71 -11.97
C LYS A 217 -8.00 -1.20 -10.54
N ILE A 218 -7.18 -2.15 -10.15
CA ILE A 218 -7.25 -2.77 -8.82
C ILE A 218 -5.87 -2.72 -8.19
N ASP A 219 -5.80 -2.25 -6.96
CA ASP A 219 -4.63 -2.39 -6.12
C ASP A 219 -4.87 -3.44 -5.03
N PHE A 220 -3.83 -4.25 -4.80
CA PHE A 220 -3.75 -5.20 -3.72
C PHE A 220 -2.64 -4.78 -2.79
N ARG A 221 -2.96 -4.43 -1.54
CA ARG A 221 -1.91 -4.30 -0.54
C ARG A 221 -1.50 -5.68 -0.07
N LEU A 222 -0.22 -5.96 -0.22
CA LEU A 222 0.37 -7.24 0.12
C LEU A 222 0.94 -7.20 1.55
N VAL A 223 0.99 -8.36 2.20
CA VAL A 223 1.57 -8.49 3.53
C VAL A 223 2.83 -9.35 3.48
N PRO A 224 3.69 -9.35 4.51
CA PRO A 224 4.95 -10.10 4.50
C PRO A 224 4.77 -11.55 4.04
N LYS A 225 5.71 -12.03 3.21
CA LYS A 225 5.74 -13.32 2.53
C LYS A 225 4.84 -13.46 1.30
N MET A 226 4.02 -12.48 0.97
CA MET A 226 3.34 -12.44 -0.32
C MET A 226 4.32 -11.97 -1.41
N ASP A 227 4.54 -12.79 -2.42
CA ASP A 227 5.34 -12.46 -3.61
C ASP A 227 4.41 -11.91 -4.69
N PRO A 228 4.61 -10.68 -5.20
CA PRO A 228 3.75 -10.07 -6.22
C PRO A 228 3.60 -10.93 -7.47
N LYS A 229 4.67 -11.59 -7.94
CA LYS A 229 4.64 -12.45 -9.13
C LYS A 229 3.77 -13.68 -8.91
N LYS A 230 3.85 -14.29 -7.72
CA LYS A 230 2.96 -15.41 -7.35
C LYS A 230 1.51 -14.96 -7.27
N GLN A 231 1.25 -13.76 -6.74
CA GLN A 231 -0.12 -13.24 -6.64
C GLN A 231 -0.73 -12.96 -8.03
N VAL A 232 0.05 -12.44 -8.98
CA VAL A 232 -0.39 -12.32 -10.38
C VAL A 232 -0.75 -13.69 -10.98
N MET A 233 0.07 -14.72 -10.75
CA MET A 233 -0.24 -16.07 -11.22
C MET A 233 -1.53 -16.62 -10.60
N ARG A 234 -1.76 -16.38 -9.30
CA ARG A 234 -2.99 -16.77 -8.60
C ARG A 234 -4.21 -16.07 -9.15
N LEU A 235 -4.10 -14.76 -9.40
CA LEU A 235 -5.16 -13.96 -10.03
C LEU A 235 -5.51 -14.51 -11.41
N LYS A 236 -4.51 -14.76 -12.29
CA LYS A 236 -4.71 -15.36 -13.61
C LYS A 236 -5.41 -16.71 -13.52
N LYS A 237 -4.94 -17.60 -12.63
CA LYS A 237 -5.54 -18.92 -12.42
C LYS A 237 -6.96 -18.82 -11.90
N HIS A 238 -7.24 -17.90 -10.99
CA HIS A 238 -8.57 -17.65 -10.45
C HIS A 238 -9.54 -17.21 -11.53
N LEU A 239 -9.23 -16.18 -12.31
CA LEU A 239 -10.08 -15.71 -13.39
C LEU A 239 -10.35 -16.82 -14.41
N LYS A 240 -9.32 -17.57 -14.82
CA LYS A 240 -9.48 -18.71 -15.71
C LYS A 240 -10.42 -19.78 -15.12
N SER A 241 -10.26 -20.13 -13.84
CA SER A 241 -11.09 -21.13 -13.15
C SER A 241 -12.55 -20.72 -12.99
N LYS A 242 -12.82 -19.42 -13.03
CA LYS A 242 -14.16 -18.82 -12.98
C LYS A 242 -14.75 -18.55 -14.38
N GLY A 243 -14.08 -18.97 -15.45
CA GLY A 243 -14.55 -18.80 -16.81
C GLY A 243 -14.29 -17.43 -17.44
N PHE A 244 -13.40 -16.61 -16.82
CA PHE A 244 -13.04 -15.27 -17.32
C PHE A 244 -11.72 -15.30 -18.09
N THR A 245 -11.64 -16.15 -19.12
CA THR A 245 -10.43 -16.31 -19.95
C THR A 245 -10.19 -15.17 -20.91
N ASP A 246 -11.22 -14.42 -21.23
CA ASP A 246 -11.26 -13.24 -22.09
C ASP A 246 -10.79 -11.96 -21.36
N VAL A 247 -10.79 -11.95 -20.03
CA VAL A 247 -10.34 -10.81 -19.24
C VAL A 247 -8.82 -10.71 -19.27
N LYS A 248 -8.32 -9.65 -19.87
CA LYS A 248 -6.88 -9.35 -19.94
C LYS A 248 -6.39 -8.76 -18.62
N ILE A 249 -5.16 -9.12 -18.24
CA ILE A 249 -4.49 -8.58 -17.05
C ILE A 249 -3.23 -7.85 -17.47
N LYS A 250 -3.16 -6.55 -17.17
CA LYS A 250 -1.96 -5.73 -17.29
C LYS A 250 -1.45 -5.43 -15.88
N VAL A 251 -0.18 -5.69 -15.61
CA VAL A 251 0.48 -5.38 -14.34
C VAL A 251 1.23 -4.08 -14.52
N PHE A 252 0.98 -3.09 -13.66
CA PHE A 252 1.68 -1.81 -13.65
C PHE A 252 2.81 -1.82 -12.65
N HIS A 253 2.56 -2.35 -11.46
CA HIS A 253 3.51 -2.33 -10.35
C HIS A 253 3.38 -3.58 -9.50
N GLY A 254 4.49 -4.03 -8.92
CA GLY A 254 4.52 -5.18 -8.03
C GLY A 254 5.70 -5.14 -7.09
N GLU A 255 5.44 -4.83 -5.82
CA GLU A 255 6.42 -4.66 -4.77
C GLU A 255 6.09 -5.55 -3.57
N ALA A 256 7.10 -6.20 -3.00
CA ALA A 256 6.92 -7.04 -1.84
C ALA A 256 6.83 -6.21 -0.55
N ALA A 257 6.05 -6.69 0.42
CA ALA A 257 6.03 -6.11 1.75
C ALA A 257 7.37 -6.33 2.46
N ALA A 258 7.82 -5.32 3.18
CA ALA A 258 8.98 -5.39 4.06
C ALA A 258 8.57 -5.40 5.53
N ARG A 259 9.31 -6.10 6.37
CA ARG A 259 9.09 -6.09 7.81
C ARG A 259 10.36 -6.42 8.58
N THR A 260 10.68 -5.61 9.58
CA THR A 260 11.71 -5.85 10.58
C THR A 260 11.10 -6.47 11.83
N SER A 261 11.79 -7.40 12.47
CA SER A 261 11.34 -7.98 13.73
C SER A 261 11.37 -6.93 14.84
N SER A 262 10.32 -6.87 15.65
CA SER A 262 10.27 -6.02 16.85
C SER A 262 11.32 -6.36 17.92
N SER A 263 12.00 -7.50 17.78
CA SER A 263 13.12 -7.92 18.65
C SER A 263 14.49 -7.70 18.02
N HIS A 264 14.57 -7.03 16.87
CA HIS A 264 15.85 -6.70 16.26
C HIS A 264 16.62 -5.69 17.13
N PRO A 265 17.95 -5.88 17.39
CA PRO A 265 18.71 -4.99 18.26
C PRO A 265 18.62 -3.51 17.86
N PHE A 266 18.68 -3.21 16.58
CA PHE A 266 18.53 -1.84 16.07
C PHE A 266 17.18 -1.21 16.44
N VAL A 267 16.09 -1.97 16.41
CA VAL A 267 14.75 -1.48 16.84
C VAL A 267 14.76 -1.14 18.32
N THR A 268 15.44 -1.94 19.15
CA THR A 268 15.58 -1.67 20.58
C THR A 268 16.36 -0.36 20.80
N GLN A 269 17.48 -0.16 20.11
CA GLN A 269 18.27 1.08 20.20
C GLN A 269 17.47 2.31 19.79
N VAL A 270 16.74 2.24 18.67
CA VAL A 270 15.89 3.36 18.22
C VAL A 270 14.80 3.65 19.24
N LYS A 271 14.19 2.61 19.83
CA LYS A 271 13.17 2.78 20.88
C LYS A 271 13.76 3.45 22.12
N GLU A 272 14.92 2.99 22.62
CA GLU A 272 15.59 3.59 23.77
C GLU A 272 15.99 5.07 23.54
N ALA A 273 16.43 5.38 22.32
CA ALA A 273 16.72 6.77 21.94
C ALA A 273 15.45 7.64 21.94
N ALA A 274 14.33 7.10 21.40
CA ALA A 274 13.05 7.80 21.42
C ALA A 274 12.53 8.01 22.86
N ASP A 275 12.58 6.99 23.71
CA ASP A 275 12.18 7.08 25.11
C ASP A 275 12.98 8.15 25.87
N LYS A 276 14.30 8.27 25.60
CA LYS A 276 15.15 9.32 26.21
C LYS A 276 14.83 10.73 25.70
N SER A 277 14.40 10.87 24.46
CA SER A 277 14.20 12.19 23.82
C SER A 277 12.78 12.73 24.01
N PHE A 278 11.79 11.87 24.18
CA PHE A 278 10.39 12.26 24.27
C PHE A 278 9.73 11.94 25.62
N GLY A 279 10.40 11.26 26.52
CA GLY A 279 9.90 10.90 27.87
C GLY A 279 9.13 9.60 27.84
#